data_d657b49f0de90d86d73ac16adb7b785f
#
_entry.id   d657b49f0de90d86d73ac16adb7b785f
#
_cell.length_a   1.000
_cell.length_b   1.000
_cell.length_c   1.000
_cell.angle_alpha   90.00
_cell.angle_beta   90.00
_cell.angle_gamma   90.00
#
_symmetry.space_group_name_H-M   'P 1'
#
loop_
_entity.id
_entity.type
_entity.pdbx_description
1 polymer ?
#
loop_
_entity_poly.entity_id
_entity_poly.type
_entity_poly.pdbx_seq_one_letter_code
_entity_poly.pdbx_strand_id
1 'polypeptide(L)'
;MIASQIDAEFLRYLLTHDCQPGTRLPSLDEISAEVGISVGKLREQFEVARTLGLVEASPRKGIRCLAYDFLPAVRLSLMVALSLQRDAFRSFAALRIHLETAFWEEAVVLLLPEDIARLNELVARAQAKLTYDRIQIPYPEHRQFHLTIFSRLGNPFVLGLLEAYWDAYEAVELNTYADYAYLQEVWSYHERIVKALEAGDTATGKELLIQHMRLIDKMGVAHELPIPMSVKQTQGVEL
;
A
#
# COMPACT_ATOMS: atom_id res chain seq x y z
N MET A 1 18.10 -5.80 -24.19
CA MET A 1 18.10 -5.39 -22.76
C MET A 1 16.74 -4.74 -22.43
N ILE A 2 16.21 -4.93 -21.21
CA ILE A 2 14.87 -4.39 -20.81
C ILE A 2 14.81 -2.86 -20.98
N ALA A 3 15.87 -2.15 -20.64
CA ALA A 3 15.93 -0.68 -20.75
C ALA A 3 15.63 -0.14 -22.15
N SER A 4 15.95 -0.87 -23.22
CA SER A 4 15.65 -0.46 -24.60
C SER A 4 14.17 -0.56 -24.97
N GLN A 5 13.35 -1.21 -24.15
CA GLN A 5 11.89 -1.32 -24.35
C GLN A 5 11.13 -0.16 -23.68
N ILE A 6 11.83 0.67 -22.88
CA ILE A 6 11.23 1.82 -22.21
C ILE A 6 11.31 3.03 -23.15
N ASP A 7 10.17 3.49 -23.61
CA ASP A 7 10.06 4.61 -24.55
C ASP A 7 10.02 5.98 -23.83
N ALA A 8 10.94 6.16 -22.85
CA ALA A 8 11.12 7.41 -22.13
C ALA A 8 12.61 7.62 -21.84
N GLU A 9 13.20 8.63 -22.45
CA GLU A 9 14.63 8.92 -22.37
C GLU A 9 15.11 9.17 -20.94
N PHE A 10 14.32 9.85 -20.11
CA PHE A 10 14.67 10.08 -18.71
C PHE A 10 14.69 8.76 -17.90
N LEU A 11 13.72 7.86 -18.11
CA LEU A 11 13.72 6.56 -17.43
C LEU A 11 14.90 5.70 -17.91
N ARG A 12 15.22 5.72 -19.20
CA ARG A 12 16.43 5.06 -19.71
C ARG A 12 17.71 5.64 -19.10
N TYR A 13 17.77 6.97 -18.98
CA TYR A 13 18.88 7.65 -18.32
C TYR A 13 19.09 7.12 -16.90
N LEU A 14 18.04 7.03 -16.08
CA LEU A 14 18.12 6.48 -14.72
C LEU A 14 18.66 5.05 -14.68
N LEU A 15 18.25 4.22 -15.65
CA LEU A 15 18.66 2.81 -15.71
C LEU A 15 20.10 2.59 -16.22
N THR A 16 20.64 3.54 -16.95
CA THR A 16 21.99 3.45 -17.55
C THR A 16 23.07 4.19 -16.75
N HIS A 17 22.69 5.05 -15.81
CA HIS A 17 23.60 5.91 -15.05
C HIS A 17 23.72 5.53 -13.56
N ASP A 18 23.53 4.25 -13.23
CA ASP A 18 23.68 3.71 -11.87
C ASP A 18 23.00 4.59 -10.80
N CYS A 19 21.71 4.82 -10.98
CA CYS A 19 20.89 5.64 -10.10
C CYS A 19 20.63 4.92 -8.76
N GLN A 20 21.66 4.85 -7.90
CA GLN A 20 21.54 4.29 -6.57
C GLN A 20 20.72 5.21 -5.66
N PRO A 21 19.97 4.66 -4.68
CA PRO A 21 19.20 5.47 -3.73
C PRO A 21 20.06 6.56 -3.07
N GLY A 22 19.56 7.80 -3.10
CA GLY A 22 20.25 8.97 -2.58
C GLY A 22 21.23 9.64 -3.55
N THR A 23 21.57 9.03 -4.68
CA THR A 23 22.39 9.63 -5.72
C THR A 23 21.77 10.94 -6.20
N ARG A 24 22.55 12.00 -6.22
CA ARG A 24 22.12 13.28 -6.78
C ARG A 24 22.33 13.26 -8.30
N LEU A 25 21.28 13.57 -9.02
CA LEU A 25 21.32 13.69 -10.48
C LEU A 25 21.72 15.11 -10.90
N PRO A 26 22.26 15.28 -12.13
CA PRO A 26 22.41 16.58 -12.76
C PRO A 26 21.07 17.32 -12.88
N SER A 27 21.12 18.59 -13.23
CA SER A 27 19.92 19.38 -13.55
C SER A 27 19.24 18.86 -14.82
N LEU A 28 17.94 19.15 -14.97
CA LEU A 28 17.22 18.77 -16.19
C LEU A 28 17.81 19.39 -17.45
N ASP A 29 18.45 20.57 -17.35
CA ASP A 29 19.13 21.21 -18.47
C ASP A 29 20.38 20.40 -18.89
N GLU A 30 21.18 19.94 -17.92
CA GLU A 30 22.37 19.11 -18.19
C GLU A 30 21.96 17.76 -18.77
N ILE A 31 20.97 17.08 -18.20
CA ILE A 31 20.45 15.79 -18.72
C ILE A 31 19.86 15.98 -20.13
N SER A 32 19.13 17.09 -20.36
CA SER A 32 18.55 17.40 -21.68
C SER A 32 19.63 17.52 -22.76
N ALA A 33 20.74 18.20 -22.44
CA ALA A 33 21.88 18.30 -23.35
C ALA A 33 22.55 16.96 -23.64
N GLU A 34 22.64 16.08 -22.64
CA GLU A 34 23.25 14.75 -22.76
C GLU A 34 22.38 13.77 -23.57
N VAL A 35 21.06 13.70 -23.30
CA VAL A 35 20.15 12.74 -23.97
C VAL A 35 19.59 13.28 -25.29
N GLY A 36 19.81 14.55 -25.62
CA GLY A 36 19.44 15.13 -26.90
C GLY A 36 17.94 15.42 -27.09
N ILE A 37 17.18 15.62 -26.00
CA ILE A 37 15.77 16.01 -26.05
C ILE A 37 15.55 17.37 -25.38
N SER A 38 14.44 18.05 -25.70
CA SER A 38 14.14 19.35 -25.08
C SER A 38 13.87 19.21 -23.57
N VAL A 39 14.24 20.26 -22.81
CA VAL A 39 13.97 20.35 -21.36
C VAL A 39 12.49 20.18 -21.04
N GLY A 40 11.60 20.71 -21.90
CA GLY A 40 10.14 20.53 -21.76
C GLY A 40 9.72 19.06 -21.77
N LYS A 41 10.16 18.30 -22.81
CA LYS A 41 9.90 16.87 -22.91
C LYS A 41 10.53 16.08 -21.76
N LEU A 42 11.75 16.46 -21.35
CA LEU A 42 12.42 15.82 -20.23
C LEU A 42 11.67 16.06 -18.90
N ARG A 43 11.11 17.26 -18.71
CA ARG A 43 10.31 17.59 -17.51
C ARG A 43 9.03 16.75 -17.42
N GLU A 44 8.35 16.50 -18.52
CA GLU A 44 7.18 15.61 -18.55
C GLU A 44 7.58 14.19 -18.13
N GLN A 45 8.66 13.66 -18.64
CA GLN A 45 9.16 12.33 -18.29
C GLN A 45 9.69 12.25 -16.84
N PHE A 46 10.27 13.34 -16.35
CA PHE A 46 10.68 13.48 -14.95
C PHE A 46 9.45 13.39 -14.01
N GLU A 47 8.33 14.05 -14.35
CA GLU A 47 7.11 13.94 -13.55
C GLU A 47 6.56 12.50 -13.53
N VAL A 48 6.68 11.76 -14.63
CA VAL A 48 6.36 10.32 -14.64
C VAL A 48 7.28 9.55 -13.68
N ALA A 49 8.59 9.77 -13.75
CA ALA A 49 9.54 9.10 -12.84
C ALA A 49 9.28 9.46 -11.36
N ARG A 50 8.92 10.70 -11.08
CA ARG A 50 8.55 11.18 -9.74
C ARG A 50 7.26 10.53 -9.26
N THR A 51 6.26 10.42 -10.11
CA THR A 51 4.99 9.74 -9.82
C THR A 51 5.19 8.24 -9.54
N LEU A 52 6.13 7.61 -10.23
CA LEU A 52 6.52 6.22 -10.00
C LEU A 52 7.40 6.02 -8.75
N GLY A 53 7.77 7.11 -8.05
CA GLY A 53 8.61 7.03 -6.86
C GLY A 53 10.09 6.70 -7.14
N LEU A 54 10.57 6.92 -8.36
CA LEU A 54 11.96 6.64 -8.74
C LEU A 54 12.90 7.77 -8.39
N VAL A 55 12.39 9.00 -8.35
CA VAL A 55 13.14 10.22 -8.05
C VAL A 55 12.33 11.18 -7.18
N GLU A 56 13.04 12.01 -6.41
CA GLU A 56 12.48 13.16 -5.72
C GLU A 56 13.21 14.43 -6.16
N ALA A 57 12.54 15.57 -6.04
CA ALA A 57 13.18 16.88 -6.24
C ALA A 57 12.81 17.84 -5.13
N SER A 58 13.79 18.60 -4.67
CA SER A 58 13.56 19.70 -3.73
C SER A 58 14.44 20.90 -4.06
N PRO A 59 13.99 22.13 -3.73
CA PRO A 59 14.72 23.37 -4.09
C PRO A 59 16.17 23.44 -3.56
N ARG A 60 16.46 22.77 -2.43
CA ARG A 60 17.78 22.81 -1.79
C ARG A 60 18.65 21.60 -2.10
N LYS A 61 18.03 20.46 -2.35
CA LYS A 61 18.75 19.17 -2.52
C LYS A 61 18.90 18.75 -3.98
N GLY A 62 18.19 19.42 -4.90
CA GLY A 62 18.15 19.05 -6.32
C GLY A 62 17.34 17.75 -6.54
N ILE A 63 17.65 17.05 -7.63
CA ILE A 63 17.02 15.78 -8.01
C ILE A 63 17.83 14.65 -7.39
N ARG A 64 17.15 13.67 -6.78
CA ARG A 64 17.78 12.47 -6.20
C ARG A 64 17.05 11.22 -6.60
N CYS A 65 17.80 10.15 -6.78
CA CYS A 65 17.26 8.80 -6.95
C CYS A 65 16.69 8.27 -5.63
N LEU A 66 15.58 7.54 -5.72
CA LEU A 66 14.96 6.82 -4.61
C LEU A 66 15.21 5.32 -4.72
N ALA A 67 15.05 4.60 -3.62
CA ALA A 67 14.97 3.16 -3.66
C ALA A 67 13.71 2.74 -4.44
N TYR A 68 13.81 1.66 -5.21
CA TYR A 68 12.65 1.15 -5.91
C TYR A 68 11.55 0.74 -4.92
N ASP A 69 10.36 1.26 -5.15
CA ASP A 69 9.15 0.93 -4.42
C ASP A 69 8.01 0.75 -5.43
N PHE A 70 7.25 -0.33 -5.29
CA PHE A 70 6.13 -0.61 -6.18
C PHE A 70 4.86 0.13 -5.79
N LEU A 71 4.72 0.53 -4.53
CA LEU A 71 3.53 1.19 -4.01
C LEU A 71 3.11 2.43 -4.81
N PRO A 72 3.99 3.39 -5.17
CA PRO A 72 3.57 4.60 -5.86
C PRO A 72 2.81 4.32 -7.17
N ALA A 73 3.28 3.36 -7.96
CA ALA A 73 2.68 2.99 -9.24
C ALA A 73 1.30 2.35 -9.06
N VAL A 74 1.19 1.38 -8.16
CA VAL A 74 -0.08 0.66 -7.94
C VAL A 74 -1.10 1.53 -7.20
N ARG A 75 -0.65 2.36 -6.24
CA ARG A 75 -1.50 3.25 -5.47
C ARG A 75 -2.27 4.21 -6.37
N LEU A 76 -1.57 4.92 -7.25
CA LEU A 76 -2.23 5.89 -8.15
C LEU A 76 -3.27 5.20 -9.04
N SER A 77 -2.90 4.08 -9.67
CA SER A 77 -3.81 3.30 -10.52
C SER A 77 -5.03 2.81 -9.74
N LEU A 78 -4.83 2.31 -8.51
CA LEU A 78 -5.90 1.83 -7.65
C LEU A 78 -6.84 2.95 -7.22
N MET A 79 -6.34 4.14 -6.83
CA MET A 79 -7.17 5.29 -6.47
C MET A 79 -8.05 5.74 -7.63
N VAL A 80 -7.53 5.72 -8.85
CA VAL A 80 -8.32 5.99 -10.06
C VAL A 80 -9.40 4.92 -10.26
N ALA A 81 -9.05 3.64 -10.13
CA ALA A 81 -10.02 2.55 -10.25
C ALA A 81 -11.15 2.65 -9.22
N LEU A 82 -10.83 2.94 -7.95
CA LEU A 82 -11.82 3.16 -6.87
C LEU A 82 -12.78 4.32 -7.19
N SER A 83 -12.27 5.37 -7.86
CA SER A 83 -13.09 6.52 -8.26
C SER A 83 -14.01 6.23 -9.45
N LEU A 84 -13.64 5.29 -10.30
CA LEU A 84 -14.37 4.96 -11.53
C LEU A 84 -15.29 3.74 -11.40
N GLN A 85 -14.96 2.78 -10.53
CA GLN A 85 -15.62 1.48 -10.48
C GLN A 85 -16.04 1.12 -9.05
N ARG A 86 -17.34 0.89 -8.83
CA ARG A 86 -17.89 0.54 -7.52
C ARG A 86 -17.29 -0.73 -6.92
N ASP A 87 -16.98 -1.72 -7.76
CA ASP A 87 -16.49 -3.03 -7.31
C ASP A 87 -14.95 -3.13 -7.25
N ALA A 88 -14.23 -2.03 -7.54
CA ALA A 88 -12.77 -2.05 -7.56
C ALA A 88 -12.19 -2.44 -6.20
N PHE A 89 -12.74 -1.93 -5.09
CA PHE A 89 -12.28 -2.29 -3.76
C PHE A 89 -12.48 -3.78 -3.46
N ARG A 90 -13.67 -4.33 -3.77
CA ARG A 90 -13.95 -5.76 -3.58
C ARG A 90 -12.98 -6.63 -4.37
N SER A 91 -12.75 -6.29 -5.62
CA SER A 91 -11.82 -7.02 -6.49
C SER A 91 -10.39 -6.98 -5.93
N PHE A 92 -9.96 -5.82 -5.41
CA PHE A 92 -8.64 -5.68 -4.81
C PHE A 92 -8.53 -6.36 -3.45
N ALA A 93 -9.61 -6.36 -2.65
CA ALA A 93 -9.69 -7.13 -1.39
C ALA A 93 -9.59 -8.64 -1.64
N ALA A 94 -10.24 -9.16 -2.69
CA ALA A 94 -10.08 -10.56 -3.09
C ALA A 94 -8.64 -10.89 -3.49
N LEU A 95 -7.97 -10.01 -4.25
CA LEU A 95 -6.55 -10.15 -4.57
C LEU A 95 -5.68 -10.22 -3.31
N ARG A 96 -5.93 -9.35 -2.31
CA ARG A 96 -5.22 -9.38 -1.03
C ARG A 96 -5.35 -10.73 -0.33
N ILE A 97 -6.58 -11.29 -0.26
CA ILE A 97 -6.81 -12.59 0.39
C ILE A 97 -5.94 -13.67 -0.25
N HIS A 98 -5.91 -13.73 -1.58
CA HIS A 98 -5.08 -14.68 -2.30
C HIS A 98 -3.60 -14.42 -2.10
N LEU A 99 -3.18 -13.17 -2.09
CA LEU A 99 -1.77 -12.79 -1.91
C LEU A 99 -1.27 -13.16 -0.51
N GLU A 100 -1.95 -12.74 0.55
CA GLU A 100 -1.57 -13.07 1.93
C GLU A 100 -1.61 -14.59 2.18
N THR A 101 -2.58 -15.29 1.61
CA THR A 101 -2.69 -16.75 1.73
C THR A 101 -1.56 -17.49 1.01
N ALA A 102 -1.20 -17.03 -0.20
CA ALA A 102 -0.15 -17.66 -1.00
C ALA A 102 1.24 -17.48 -0.38
N PHE A 103 1.54 -16.28 0.13
CA PHE A 103 2.84 -15.94 0.72
C PHE A 103 2.95 -16.23 2.22
N TRP A 104 1.90 -16.78 2.86
CA TRP A 104 1.89 -17.01 4.30
C TRP A 104 3.07 -17.85 4.78
N GLU A 105 3.29 -19.03 4.20
CA GLU A 105 4.34 -19.97 4.66
C GLU A 105 5.74 -19.35 4.52
N GLU A 106 5.99 -18.64 3.43
CA GLU A 106 7.25 -17.94 3.22
C GLU A 106 7.45 -16.80 4.22
N ALA A 107 6.38 -16.06 4.51
CA ALA A 107 6.43 -14.92 5.40
C ALA A 107 6.68 -15.32 6.86
N VAL A 108 5.92 -16.30 7.37
CA VAL A 108 5.96 -16.64 8.81
C VAL A 108 7.26 -17.32 9.20
N VAL A 109 7.92 -18.05 8.30
CA VAL A 109 9.22 -18.67 8.57
C VAL A 109 10.36 -17.65 8.74
N LEU A 110 10.17 -16.45 8.20
CA LEU A 110 11.14 -15.36 8.27
C LEU A 110 10.94 -14.45 9.49
N LEU A 111 9.84 -14.62 10.24
CA LEU A 111 9.56 -13.81 11.42
C LEU A 111 10.58 -14.07 12.52
N LEU A 112 11.04 -13.00 13.13
CA LEU A 112 11.93 -13.04 14.30
C LEU A 112 11.14 -12.83 15.60
N PRO A 113 11.73 -13.15 16.77
CA PRO A 113 11.05 -12.93 18.06
C PRO A 113 10.58 -11.49 18.27
N GLU A 114 11.32 -10.50 17.76
CA GLU A 114 10.91 -9.09 17.83
C GLU A 114 9.66 -8.77 16.98
N ASP A 115 9.44 -9.48 15.87
CA ASP A 115 8.24 -9.31 15.07
C ASP A 115 7.01 -9.87 15.79
N ILE A 116 7.16 -11.03 16.43
CA ILE A 116 6.11 -11.64 17.26
C ILE A 116 5.78 -10.73 18.46
N ALA A 117 6.80 -10.19 19.13
CA ALA A 117 6.59 -9.21 20.19
C ALA A 117 5.84 -7.97 19.69
N ARG A 118 6.18 -7.48 18.50
CA ARG A 118 5.49 -6.37 17.85
C ARG A 118 4.03 -6.68 17.56
N LEU A 119 3.73 -7.88 17.05
CA LEU A 119 2.35 -8.32 16.81
C LEU A 119 1.53 -8.33 18.10
N ASN A 120 2.10 -8.84 19.21
CA ASN A 120 1.46 -8.82 20.53
C ASN A 120 1.17 -7.39 21.02
N GLU A 121 2.14 -6.46 20.87
CA GLU A 121 1.93 -5.06 21.21
C GLU A 121 0.76 -4.44 20.42
N LEU A 122 0.68 -4.73 19.11
CA LEU A 122 -0.39 -4.21 18.26
C LEU A 122 -1.75 -4.71 18.72
N VAL A 123 -1.87 -6.00 19.06
CA VAL A 123 -3.08 -6.60 19.63
C VAL A 123 -3.46 -5.91 20.95
N ALA A 124 -2.50 -5.79 21.89
CA ALA A 124 -2.76 -5.16 23.19
C ALA A 124 -3.21 -3.70 23.06
N ARG A 125 -2.56 -2.92 22.18
CA ARG A 125 -2.93 -1.52 21.91
C ARG A 125 -4.31 -1.41 21.30
N ALA A 126 -4.66 -2.29 20.39
CA ALA A 126 -5.97 -2.29 19.76
C ALA A 126 -7.07 -2.66 20.77
N GLN A 127 -6.86 -3.69 21.57
CA GLN A 127 -7.79 -4.07 22.64
C GLN A 127 -8.00 -2.93 23.65
N ALA A 128 -6.90 -2.25 24.05
CA ALA A 128 -7.01 -1.07 24.91
C ALA A 128 -7.88 0.03 24.27
N LYS A 129 -7.73 0.32 22.96
CA LYS A 129 -8.55 1.31 22.25
C LYS A 129 -10.03 0.94 22.20
N LEU A 130 -10.36 -0.35 22.18
CA LEU A 130 -11.75 -0.83 22.19
C LEU A 130 -12.39 -0.80 23.59
N THR A 131 -11.59 -0.75 24.66
CA THR A 131 -12.08 -0.74 26.05
C THR A 131 -12.17 0.65 26.68
N TYR A 132 -11.74 1.72 26.00
CA TYR A 132 -11.88 3.08 26.48
C TYR A 132 -13.35 3.52 26.53
N ASP A 133 -13.69 4.47 27.42
CA ASP A 133 -15.01 5.09 27.50
C ASP A 133 -15.48 5.65 26.15
N ARG A 134 -14.54 6.06 25.32
CA ARG A 134 -14.75 6.45 23.92
C ARG A 134 -14.00 5.48 23.02
N ILE A 135 -14.74 4.59 22.36
CA ILE A 135 -14.18 3.61 21.44
C ILE A 135 -13.38 4.32 20.35
N GLN A 136 -12.13 3.89 20.19
CA GLN A 136 -11.26 4.35 19.10
C GLN A 136 -11.02 3.18 18.14
N ILE A 137 -11.29 3.40 16.86
CA ILE A 137 -11.07 2.37 15.84
C ILE A 137 -9.56 2.15 15.66
N PRO A 138 -9.04 0.93 15.92
CA PRO A 138 -7.61 0.65 15.89
C PRO A 138 -7.09 0.38 14.46
N TYR A 139 -7.38 1.29 13.52
CA TYR A 139 -6.98 1.17 12.13
C TYR A 139 -5.45 1.12 11.92
N PRO A 140 -4.64 2.00 12.54
CA PRO A 140 -3.19 1.92 12.38
C PRO A 140 -2.61 0.60 12.87
N GLU A 141 -3.15 0.05 13.97
CA GLU A 141 -2.76 -1.25 14.49
C GLU A 141 -3.12 -2.38 13.51
N HIS A 142 -4.30 -2.31 12.89
CA HIS A 142 -4.76 -3.30 11.91
C HIS A 142 -3.85 -3.33 10.68
N ARG A 143 -3.58 -2.16 10.08
CA ARG A 143 -2.62 -2.02 8.98
C ARG A 143 -1.25 -2.60 9.37
N GLN A 144 -0.69 -2.17 10.49
CA GLN A 144 0.63 -2.60 10.94
C GLN A 144 0.69 -4.09 11.25
N PHE A 145 -0.37 -4.69 11.77
CA PHE A 145 -0.43 -6.11 12.06
C PHE A 145 -0.15 -6.94 10.80
N HIS A 146 -0.94 -6.72 9.74
CA HIS A 146 -0.77 -7.44 8.48
C HIS A 146 0.58 -7.15 7.83
N LEU A 147 0.99 -5.87 7.74
CA LEU A 147 2.27 -5.52 7.14
C LEU A 147 3.47 -6.10 7.90
N THR A 148 3.38 -6.25 9.23
CA THR A 148 4.46 -6.87 10.04
C THR A 148 4.66 -8.34 9.66
N ILE A 149 3.57 -9.10 9.44
CA ILE A 149 3.67 -10.52 9.06
C ILE A 149 4.46 -10.71 7.77
N PHE A 150 4.30 -9.82 6.79
CA PHE A 150 4.90 -9.94 5.47
C PHE A 150 6.18 -9.09 5.27
N SER A 151 6.59 -8.33 6.30
CA SER A 151 7.68 -7.35 6.20
C SER A 151 9.03 -7.92 5.79
N ARG A 152 9.30 -9.18 6.15
CA ARG A 152 10.61 -9.82 5.89
C ARG A 152 10.70 -10.60 4.58
N LEU A 153 9.64 -10.62 3.77
CA LEU A 153 9.66 -11.34 2.47
C LEU A 153 10.71 -10.80 1.50
N GLY A 154 11.14 -9.53 1.63
CA GLY A 154 12.05 -8.91 0.68
C GLY A 154 11.48 -8.78 -0.74
N ASN A 155 10.17 -8.96 -0.91
CA ASN A 155 9.48 -8.85 -2.19
C ASN A 155 8.74 -7.51 -2.28
N PRO A 156 9.27 -6.51 -3.01
CA PRO A 156 8.68 -5.17 -3.07
C PRO A 156 7.31 -5.16 -3.75
N PHE A 157 7.01 -6.14 -4.60
CA PHE A 157 5.72 -6.22 -5.28
C PHE A 157 4.62 -6.67 -4.31
N VAL A 158 4.90 -7.68 -3.49
CA VAL A 158 3.96 -8.13 -2.45
C VAL A 158 3.70 -7.00 -1.44
N LEU A 159 4.76 -6.38 -0.92
CA LEU A 159 4.62 -5.30 0.04
C LEU A 159 3.87 -4.11 -0.52
N GLY A 160 4.21 -3.66 -1.75
CA GLY A 160 3.52 -2.55 -2.39
C GLY A 160 2.03 -2.80 -2.65
N LEU A 161 1.64 -4.04 -3.00
CA LEU A 161 0.24 -4.42 -3.13
C LEU A 161 -0.50 -4.44 -1.79
N LEU A 162 0.13 -4.95 -0.74
CA LEU A 162 -0.47 -4.97 0.60
C LEU A 162 -0.62 -3.54 1.16
N GLU A 163 0.38 -2.69 1.00
CA GLU A 163 0.30 -1.29 1.41
C GLU A 163 -0.78 -0.53 0.63
N ALA A 164 -0.88 -0.74 -0.69
CA ALA A 164 -1.93 -0.16 -1.52
C ALA A 164 -3.33 -0.58 -1.08
N TYR A 165 -3.50 -1.84 -0.62
CA TYR A 165 -4.77 -2.29 -0.06
C TYR A 165 -5.19 -1.45 1.17
N TRP A 166 -4.24 -1.18 2.07
CA TRP A 166 -4.53 -0.40 3.27
C TRP A 166 -4.84 1.06 2.97
N ASP A 167 -4.17 1.62 1.96
CA ASP A 167 -4.49 2.97 1.47
C ASP A 167 -5.90 3.01 0.83
N ALA A 168 -6.27 1.97 0.09
CA ALA A 168 -7.62 1.81 -0.46
C ALA A 168 -8.69 1.63 0.63
N TYR A 169 -8.40 0.82 1.65
CA TYR A 169 -9.27 0.59 2.81
C TYR A 169 -9.60 1.90 3.54
N GLU A 170 -8.59 2.77 3.71
CA GLU A 170 -8.76 4.09 4.29
C GLU A 170 -9.57 5.02 3.36
N ALA A 171 -9.24 5.03 2.07
CA ALA A 171 -9.89 5.90 1.08
C ALA A 171 -11.39 5.62 0.88
N VAL A 172 -11.83 4.38 1.07
CA VAL A 172 -13.25 4.01 1.03
C VAL A 172 -13.94 4.10 2.40
N GLU A 173 -13.26 4.65 3.41
CA GLU A 173 -13.79 4.93 4.76
C GLU A 173 -14.42 3.71 5.45
N LEU A 174 -13.93 2.49 5.17
CA LEU A 174 -14.46 1.25 5.75
C LEU A 174 -14.49 1.25 7.28
N ASN A 175 -13.57 1.99 7.91
CA ASN A 175 -13.55 2.17 9.35
C ASN A 175 -14.84 2.77 9.91
N THR A 176 -15.54 3.60 9.12
CA THR A 176 -16.75 4.32 9.54
C THR A 176 -17.94 3.38 9.73
N TYR A 177 -17.92 2.22 9.06
CA TYR A 177 -19.01 1.23 9.06
C TYR A 177 -18.77 0.07 10.04
N ALA A 178 -17.61 0.02 10.70
CA ALA A 178 -17.28 -1.04 11.63
C ALA A 178 -18.02 -0.84 12.96
N ASP A 179 -18.93 -1.73 13.30
CA ASP A 179 -19.55 -1.76 14.62
C ASP A 179 -18.60 -2.38 15.67
N TYR A 180 -18.96 -2.22 16.94
CA TYR A 180 -18.12 -2.69 18.05
C TYR A 180 -17.97 -4.22 18.07
N ALA A 181 -19.02 -4.96 17.80
CA ALA A 181 -18.99 -6.44 17.79
C ALA A 181 -18.06 -6.95 16.67
N TYR A 182 -18.13 -6.34 15.50
CA TYR A 182 -17.21 -6.63 14.40
C TYR A 182 -15.75 -6.36 14.78
N LEU A 183 -15.47 -5.21 15.39
CA LEU A 183 -14.10 -4.87 15.82
C LEU A 183 -13.58 -5.85 16.87
N GLN A 184 -14.41 -6.28 17.82
CA GLN A 184 -14.05 -7.30 18.80
C GLN A 184 -13.75 -8.66 18.12
N GLU A 185 -14.57 -9.07 17.16
CA GLU A 185 -14.35 -10.32 16.40
C GLU A 185 -13.03 -10.25 15.62
N VAL A 186 -12.76 -9.15 14.91
CA VAL A 186 -11.51 -8.89 14.18
C VAL A 186 -10.30 -9.07 15.10
N TRP A 187 -10.30 -8.40 16.26
CA TRP A 187 -9.14 -8.43 17.17
C TRP A 187 -9.02 -9.75 17.95
N SER A 188 -10.11 -10.49 18.13
CA SER A 188 -10.05 -11.88 18.61
C SER A 188 -9.31 -12.80 17.63
N TYR A 189 -9.53 -12.63 16.32
CA TYR A 189 -8.75 -13.37 15.32
C TYR A 189 -7.28 -13.00 15.33
N HIS A 190 -6.93 -11.71 15.42
CA HIS A 190 -5.54 -11.28 15.48
C HIS A 190 -4.80 -11.86 16.69
N GLU A 191 -5.42 -11.85 17.87
CA GLU A 191 -4.85 -12.48 19.08
C GLU A 191 -4.61 -13.97 18.88
N ARG A 192 -5.56 -14.70 18.28
CA ARG A 192 -5.44 -16.14 18.02
C ARG A 192 -4.36 -16.43 16.98
N ILE A 193 -4.22 -15.59 15.95
CA ILE A 193 -3.14 -15.71 14.95
C ILE A 193 -1.79 -15.58 15.63
N VAL A 194 -1.58 -14.58 16.50
CA VAL A 194 -0.30 -14.42 17.22
C VAL A 194 -0.01 -15.63 18.11
N LYS A 195 -0.99 -16.12 18.87
CA LYS A 195 -0.84 -17.33 19.69
C LYS A 195 -0.46 -18.57 18.87
N ALA A 196 -1.02 -18.72 17.67
CA ALA A 196 -0.65 -19.81 16.77
C ALA A 196 0.80 -19.66 16.28
N LEU A 197 1.22 -18.44 15.94
CA LEU A 197 2.62 -18.15 15.54
C LEU A 197 3.60 -18.41 16.69
N GLU A 198 3.27 -18.01 17.92
CA GLU A 198 4.07 -18.30 19.13
C GLU A 198 4.23 -19.79 19.39
N ALA A 199 3.19 -20.56 19.13
CA ALA A 199 3.21 -22.01 19.26
C ALA A 199 3.90 -22.74 18.08
N GLY A 200 4.30 -22.01 17.02
CA GLY A 200 4.84 -22.59 15.79
C GLY A 200 3.78 -23.31 14.94
N ASP A 201 2.50 -23.14 15.25
CA ASP A 201 1.38 -23.72 14.50
C ASP A 201 0.97 -22.80 13.33
N THR A 202 1.81 -22.82 12.29
CA THR A 202 1.63 -21.98 11.11
C THR A 202 0.37 -22.36 10.32
N ALA A 203 -0.05 -23.62 10.36
CA ALA A 203 -1.25 -24.10 9.68
C ALA A 203 -2.52 -23.48 10.29
N THR A 204 -2.69 -23.57 11.62
CA THR A 204 -3.80 -22.91 12.34
C THR A 204 -3.74 -21.38 12.13
N GLY A 205 -2.54 -20.78 12.18
CA GLY A 205 -2.37 -19.35 11.92
C GLY A 205 -2.92 -18.93 10.56
N LYS A 206 -2.64 -19.72 9.51
CA LYS A 206 -3.15 -19.50 8.14
C LYS A 206 -4.67 -19.58 8.06
N GLU A 207 -5.25 -20.62 8.65
CA GLU A 207 -6.71 -20.78 8.67
C GLU A 207 -7.40 -19.61 9.36
N LEU A 208 -6.86 -19.15 10.48
CA LEU A 208 -7.37 -18.01 11.22
C LEU A 208 -7.25 -16.72 10.41
N LEU A 209 -6.14 -16.50 9.69
CA LEU A 209 -5.96 -15.36 8.80
C LEU A 209 -7.01 -15.35 7.69
N ILE A 210 -7.25 -16.49 7.04
CA ILE A 210 -8.28 -16.61 5.99
C ILE A 210 -9.68 -16.30 6.53
N GLN A 211 -10.02 -16.84 7.71
CA GLN A 211 -11.30 -16.59 8.36
C GLN A 211 -11.47 -15.12 8.72
N HIS A 212 -10.41 -14.52 9.30
CA HIS A 212 -10.37 -13.10 9.61
C HIS A 212 -10.61 -12.21 8.37
N MET A 213 -9.88 -12.47 7.29
CA MET A 213 -10.02 -11.65 6.07
C MET A 213 -11.43 -11.72 5.45
N ARG A 214 -12.13 -12.83 5.62
CA ARG A 214 -13.53 -13.00 5.18
C ARG A 214 -14.56 -12.24 6.04
N LEU A 215 -14.17 -11.73 7.20
CA LEU A 215 -15.08 -10.93 8.02
C LEU A 215 -15.56 -9.67 7.29
N ILE A 216 -14.78 -9.13 6.38
CA ILE A 216 -15.16 -7.96 5.58
C ILE A 216 -16.44 -8.19 4.78
N ASP A 217 -16.71 -9.42 4.38
CA ASP A 217 -17.93 -9.79 3.66
C ASP A 217 -19.18 -9.63 4.53
N LYS A 218 -19.04 -9.71 5.86
CA LYS A 218 -20.14 -9.54 6.83
C LYS A 218 -20.54 -8.07 7.01
N MET A 219 -19.68 -7.12 6.66
CA MET A 219 -19.94 -5.70 6.87
C MET A 219 -21.04 -5.14 5.96
N GLY A 220 -21.53 -5.91 4.98
CA GLY A 220 -22.54 -5.45 4.01
C GLY A 220 -22.07 -4.34 3.07
N VAL A 221 -20.94 -3.73 3.36
CA VAL A 221 -20.37 -2.54 2.66
C VAL A 221 -19.96 -2.88 1.22
N ALA A 222 -19.80 -4.16 0.94
CA ALA A 222 -19.50 -4.64 -0.42
C ALA A 222 -20.58 -4.29 -1.45
N HIS A 223 -21.81 -3.90 -1.00
CA HIS A 223 -22.91 -3.56 -1.89
C HIS A 223 -23.23 -2.06 -1.98
N GLU A 224 -22.79 -1.25 -1.01
CA GLU A 224 -23.18 0.17 -0.93
C GLU A 224 -22.00 1.09 -0.55
N LEU A 225 -20.88 1.02 -1.26
CA LEU A 225 -19.89 2.08 -1.11
C LEU A 225 -20.50 3.40 -1.61
N PRO A 226 -20.49 4.49 -0.82
CA PRO A 226 -20.99 5.76 -1.27
C PRO A 226 -20.23 6.19 -2.51
N ILE A 227 -20.95 6.66 -3.52
CA ILE A 227 -20.33 7.28 -4.70
C ILE A 227 -19.58 8.51 -4.15
N PRO A 228 -18.27 8.68 -4.40
CA PRO A 228 -17.60 9.94 -4.12
C PRO A 228 -18.42 11.02 -4.79
N MET A 229 -18.84 12.05 -4.04
CA MET A 229 -19.65 13.14 -4.58
C MET A 229 -18.96 13.66 -5.84
N SER A 230 -19.63 13.55 -6.99
CA SER A 230 -19.15 14.06 -8.25
C SER A 230 -18.68 15.50 -8.03
N VAL A 231 -17.50 15.82 -8.52
CA VAL A 231 -17.03 17.20 -8.68
C VAL A 231 -18.20 17.98 -9.30
N LYS A 232 -18.77 18.91 -8.53
CA LYS A 232 -19.80 19.80 -9.03
C LYS A 232 -19.30 20.38 -10.34
N GLN A 233 -19.96 20.05 -11.43
CA GLN A 233 -19.78 20.74 -12.69
C GLN A 233 -19.94 22.24 -12.38
N THR A 234 -18.87 22.98 -12.45
CA THR A 234 -18.90 24.43 -12.51
C THR A 234 -19.65 24.73 -13.80
N GLN A 235 -20.94 25.04 -13.66
CA GLN A 235 -21.76 25.58 -14.76
C GLN A 235 -21.05 26.80 -15.31
N GLY A 236 -21.01 26.84 -16.62
CA GLY A 236 -20.36 27.85 -17.39
C GLY A 236 -20.73 29.27 -16.97
N VAL A 237 -19.73 30.11 -16.97
CA VAL A 237 -19.91 31.53 -17.21
C VAL A 237 -19.70 31.71 -18.70
N GLU A 238 -20.83 31.84 -19.45
CA GLU A 238 -20.83 32.46 -20.76
C GLU A 238 -20.36 33.91 -20.58
N LEU A 239 -19.32 34.27 -21.31
CA LEU A 239 -19.14 35.63 -21.90
C LEU A 239 -18.20 35.49 -23.09
#